data_90b3f85df1ea9fe452e808a624f15d8a
#
_entry.id   90b3f85df1ea9fe452e808a624f15d8a
#
_cell.length_a   1.000
_cell.length_b   1.000
_cell.length_c   1.000
_cell.angle_alpha   90.00
_cell.angle_beta   90.00
_cell.angle_gamma   90.00
#
_symmetry.space_group_name_H-M   'P 1'
#
loop_
_entity.id
_entity.type
_entity.pdbx_description
1 polymer ?
#
loop_
_entity_poly.entity_id
_entity_poly.type
_entity_poly.pdbx_seq_one_letter_code
_entity_poly.pdbx_strand_id
1 'polypeptide(L)'
;APLPKITITQTPPAPSGEKRFQGGSGKGGGRRGAAVLKEPKEIKLPFESDKLDSTASLFYGKGISEAPLQMVEHFGEGDEVTLWGEVFKTEDKTSRDGNTFIFTAYFSDKTSSEILKIITAIENADVIKSNIKPGKAIIVTGKFEFDTFAKCLNIRPYSIASVKTRKRKDKSEDKRVELHLHTTMSDMDAITPAGELVKQAFAWGHKAIAITDHGNVQAFPEAMNTVEKIRKDGGEFKIIYGMEAYFVNDSDALVSGCNECPINGDVIVFDIETTGLSRDLDRITEIGAVKLNNMEVVDRFQTFVNPERPIPA
;
A
#
# COMPACT_ATOMS: atom_id res chain seq x y z
N ALA A 1 39.72 -5.95 -24.35
CA ALA A 1 40.01 -6.65 -23.09
C ALA A 1 38.68 -7.22 -22.57
N PRO A 2 38.62 -8.49 -22.13
CA PRO A 2 37.40 -9.06 -21.62
C PRO A 2 37.00 -8.38 -20.31
N LEU A 3 35.70 -8.10 -20.16
CA LEU A 3 35.09 -7.48 -18.96
C LEU A 3 35.29 -8.37 -17.71
N PRO A 4 35.54 -7.80 -16.53
CA PRO A 4 35.67 -8.56 -15.32
C PRO A 4 34.34 -9.21 -14.97
N LYS A 5 34.32 -10.53 -14.76
CA LYS A 5 33.17 -11.28 -14.24
C LYS A 5 32.98 -10.90 -12.78
N ILE A 6 31.88 -10.23 -12.46
CA ILE A 6 31.45 -10.01 -11.08
C ILE A 6 30.87 -11.34 -10.57
N THR A 7 31.62 -12.02 -9.71
CA THR A 7 31.15 -13.21 -9.01
C THR A 7 30.49 -12.72 -7.71
N ILE A 8 29.18 -12.77 -7.63
CA ILE A 8 28.45 -12.55 -6.36
C ILE A 8 28.60 -13.82 -5.54
N THR A 9 29.50 -13.82 -4.56
CA THR A 9 29.62 -14.89 -3.56
C THR A 9 28.55 -14.67 -2.49
N GLN A 10 27.45 -15.40 -2.58
CA GLN A 10 26.55 -15.56 -1.44
C GLN A 10 27.24 -16.52 -0.47
N THR A 11 27.66 -16.01 0.67
CA THR A 11 28.12 -16.85 1.80
C THR A 11 26.88 -17.45 2.47
N PRO A 12 26.72 -18.78 2.49
CA PRO A 12 25.63 -19.39 3.25
C PRO A 12 25.88 -19.19 4.74
N PRO A 13 24.84 -18.97 5.56
CA PRO A 13 25.00 -18.88 7.01
C PRO A 13 25.52 -20.20 7.56
N ALA A 14 26.46 -20.09 8.53
CA ALA A 14 27.08 -21.22 9.20
C ALA A 14 26.01 -22.12 9.87
N PRO A 15 26.14 -23.45 9.86
CA PRO A 15 25.22 -24.34 10.51
C PRO A 15 25.34 -24.20 12.04
N SER A 16 24.30 -23.76 12.70
CA SER A 16 24.17 -23.77 14.16
C SER A 16 24.03 -25.21 14.62
N GLY A 17 24.89 -25.60 15.58
CA GLY A 17 25.05 -26.95 16.09
C GLY A 17 23.73 -27.57 16.58
N GLU A 18 23.52 -28.80 16.17
CA GLU A 18 22.48 -29.70 16.66
C GLU A 18 22.65 -29.95 18.18
N LYS A 19 21.73 -29.41 18.98
CA LYS A 19 21.50 -29.94 20.34
C LYS A 19 20.39 -31.00 20.21
N ARG A 20 20.78 -32.27 20.31
CA ARG A 20 19.88 -33.41 20.53
C ARG A 20 19.04 -33.15 21.78
N PHE A 21 17.74 -32.95 21.59
CA PHE A 21 16.76 -33.01 22.67
C PHE A 21 16.41 -34.48 22.94
N GLN A 22 16.76 -34.96 24.10
CA GLN A 22 16.28 -36.23 24.66
C GLN A 22 14.78 -36.06 24.98
N GLY A 23 13.97 -36.99 24.48
CA GLY A 23 12.54 -37.06 24.73
C GLY A 23 12.24 -37.28 26.22
N GLY A 24 11.61 -36.29 26.82
CA GLY A 24 10.92 -36.43 28.09
C GLY A 24 9.44 -36.68 27.85
N SER A 25 8.94 -37.83 28.24
CA SER A 25 7.53 -38.20 28.25
C SER A 25 6.79 -37.33 29.29
N GLY A 26 6.23 -36.19 28.86
CA GLY A 26 5.37 -35.32 29.68
C GLY A 26 3.92 -35.73 29.57
N LYS A 27 3.36 -36.14 30.69
CA LYS A 27 1.94 -36.50 30.95
C LYS A 27 0.98 -35.47 30.39
N GLY A 28 -0.16 -35.99 29.86
CA GLY A 28 -1.27 -35.25 29.29
C GLY A 28 -1.76 -34.09 30.16
N GLY A 29 -1.53 -32.88 29.66
CA GLY A 29 -2.20 -31.67 30.11
C GLY A 29 -3.58 -31.63 29.48
N GLY A 30 -4.63 -31.69 30.29
CA GLY A 30 -6.01 -31.63 29.85
C GLY A 30 -6.25 -30.42 28.93
N ARG A 31 -6.87 -30.63 27.79
CA ARG A 31 -7.37 -29.59 26.89
C ARG A 31 -8.31 -28.70 27.71
N ARG A 32 -7.83 -27.53 28.14
CA ARG A 32 -8.71 -26.44 28.53
C ARG A 32 -9.52 -26.08 27.28
N GLY A 33 -10.83 -26.36 27.30
CA GLY A 33 -11.72 -25.96 26.23
C GLY A 33 -11.49 -24.47 25.93
N ALA A 34 -11.32 -24.12 24.66
CA ALA A 34 -11.17 -22.73 24.26
C ALA A 34 -12.39 -21.97 24.76
N ALA A 35 -12.15 -20.88 25.52
CA ALA A 35 -13.25 -20.09 26.07
C ALA A 35 -14.09 -19.54 24.89
N VAL A 36 -15.41 -19.70 25.01
CA VAL A 36 -16.35 -19.09 24.07
C VAL A 36 -16.22 -17.58 24.18
N LEU A 37 -15.99 -16.92 23.05
CA LEU A 37 -15.90 -15.47 22.99
C LEU A 37 -17.26 -14.85 23.33
N LYS A 38 -17.24 -13.84 24.16
CA LYS A 38 -18.43 -13.09 24.54
C LYS A 38 -18.76 -12.04 23.48
N GLU A 39 -19.95 -11.48 23.56
CA GLU A 39 -20.32 -10.30 22.78
C GLU A 39 -19.29 -9.17 22.97
N PRO A 40 -19.03 -8.37 21.91
CA PRO A 40 -18.08 -7.29 21.98
C PRO A 40 -18.42 -6.30 23.09
N LYS A 41 -17.43 -5.95 23.90
CA LYS A 41 -17.56 -4.98 25.01
C LYS A 41 -16.85 -3.69 24.66
N GLU A 42 -17.52 -2.56 24.83
CA GLU A 42 -16.88 -1.26 24.70
C GLU A 42 -15.87 -1.04 25.83
N ILE A 43 -14.65 -0.65 25.43
CA ILE A 43 -13.56 -0.31 26.34
C ILE A 43 -13.02 1.07 25.99
N LYS A 44 -12.54 1.81 26.99
CA LYS A 44 -11.76 3.03 26.78
C LYS A 44 -10.31 2.64 26.57
N LEU A 45 -9.66 3.17 25.52
CA LEU A 45 -8.24 2.98 25.30
C LEU A 45 -7.43 3.79 26.31
N PRO A 46 -6.34 3.24 26.88
CA PRO A 46 -5.55 3.90 27.92
C PRO A 46 -4.57 4.95 27.39
N PHE A 47 -4.64 5.28 26.11
CA PHE A 47 -3.75 6.23 25.43
C PHE A 47 -4.56 7.17 24.53
N GLU A 48 -3.97 8.30 24.18
CA GLU A 48 -4.49 9.23 23.18
C GLU A 48 -3.86 8.95 21.83
N SER A 49 -4.64 9.11 20.75
CA SER A 49 -4.18 8.91 19.38
C SER A 49 -4.85 9.90 18.44
N ASP A 50 -4.06 10.45 17.51
CA ASP A 50 -4.59 11.30 16.43
C ASP A 50 -5.35 10.48 15.39
N LYS A 51 -5.02 9.20 15.27
CA LYS A 51 -5.51 8.29 14.23
C LYS A 51 -6.70 7.44 14.69
N LEU A 52 -6.86 7.21 16.00
CA LEU A 52 -7.87 6.31 16.58
C LEU A 52 -8.83 7.03 17.51
N ASP A 53 -10.07 6.56 17.56
CA ASP A 53 -11.01 6.98 18.60
C ASP A 53 -10.56 6.51 19.98
N SER A 54 -10.99 7.21 21.04
CA SER A 54 -10.64 6.89 22.42
C SER A 54 -11.33 5.64 22.96
N THR A 55 -12.29 5.08 22.21
CA THR A 55 -13.02 3.86 22.57
C THR A 55 -12.85 2.80 21.50
N ALA A 56 -12.87 1.54 21.91
CA ALA A 56 -12.77 0.37 21.06
C ALA A 56 -13.74 -0.73 21.53
N SER A 57 -14.10 -1.62 20.64
CA SER A 57 -14.99 -2.75 20.92
C SER A 57 -14.17 -4.02 21.07
N LEU A 58 -13.89 -4.43 22.31
CA LEU A 58 -13.09 -5.63 22.64
C LEU A 58 -13.95 -6.88 22.43
N PHE A 59 -13.50 -7.79 21.59
CA PHE A 59 -14.19 -9.06 21.33
C PHE A 59 -13.28 -10.29 21.54
N TYR A 60 -11.97 -10.08 21.75
CA TYR A 60 -11.02 -11.15 22.01
C TYR A 60 -10.06 -10.73 23.15
N GLY A 61 -9.84 -11.61 24.13
CA GLY A 61 -8.89 -11.38 25.21
C GLY A 61 -9.38 -10.50 26.35
N LYS A 62 -8.45 -9.86 27.08
CA LYS A 62 -8.73 -9.17 28.33
C LYS A 62 -8.77 -7.64 28.23
N GLY A 63 -8.13 -7.07 27.24
CA GLY A 63 -8.02 -5.62 27.03
C GLY A 63 -6.79 -5.19 26.27
N ILE A 64 -6.71 -3.90 26.00
CA ILE A 64 -5.55 -3.23 25.37
C ILE A 64 -4.97 -2.32 26.45
N SER A 65 -3.69 -2.50 26.79
CA SER A 65 -3.03 -1.79 27.90
C SER A 65 -1.99 -0.78 27.43
N GLU A 66 -1.52 -0.87 26.20
CA GLU A 66 -0.39 -0.08 25.66
C GLU A 66 -0.77 0.62 24.38
N ALA A 67 -0.10 1.75 24.13
CA ALA A 67 -0.21 2.47 22.86
C ALA A 67 0.40 1.63 21.73
N PRO A 68 -0.19 1.67 20.52
CA PRO A 68 0.31 0.91 19.41
C PRO A 68 1.62 1.48 18.88
N LEU A 69 2.55 0.59 18.52
CA LEU A 69 3.76 0.88 17.77
C LEU A 69 3.44 1.05 16.27
N GLN A 70 4.38 1.58 15.50
CA GLN A 70 4.26 1.65 14.04
C GLN A 70 4.75 0.35 13.41
N MET A 71 4.04 -0.15 12.41
CA MET A 71 4.39 -1.41 11.73
C MET A 71 5.70 -1.34 10.94
N VAL A 72 6.20 -0.14 10.60
CA VAL A 72 7.51 0.04 9.97
C VAL A 72 8.67 -0.33 10.89
N GLU A 73 8.44 -0.41 12.20
CA GLU A 73 9.43 -0.92 13.14
C GLU A 73 9.63 -2.42 12.87
N HIS A 74 10.87 -2.86 12.82
CA HIS A 74 11.18 -4.26 12.56
C HIS A 74 10.99 -5.10 13.83
N PHE A 75 10.09 -6.08 13.76
CA PHE A 75 9.81 -7.00 14.87
C PHE A 75 10.39 -8.38 14.60
N GLY A 76 10.90 -9.01 15.64
CA GLY A 76 11.44 -10.35 15.63
C GLY A 76 10.53 -11.40 16.25
N GLU A 77 10.88 -12.68 16.08
CA GLU A 77 10.20 -13.77 16.77
C GLU A 77 10.34 -13.61 18.29
N GLY A 78 9.22 -13.64 18.98
CA GLY A 78 9.18 -13.50 20.43
C GLY A 78 8.79 -12.11 20.92
N ASP A 79 8.79 -11.08 20.08
CA ASP A 79 8.44 -9.74 20.48
C ASP A 79 6.94 -9.63 20.81
N GLU A 80 6.65 -8.97 21.93
CA GLU A 80 5.30 -8.65 22.35
C GLU A 80 4.99 -7.21 21.91
N VAL A 81 3.88 -7.05 21.17
CA VAL A 81 3.54 -5.78 20.55
C VAL A 81 2.07 -5.45 20.69
N THR A 82 1.77 -4.15 20.69
CA THR A 82 0.45 -3.64 20.38
C THR A 82 0.53 -2.90 19.04
N LEU A 83 -0.25 -3.35 18.05
CA LEU A 83 -0.32 -2.76 16.72
C LEU A 83 -1.79 -2.43 16.39
N TRP A 84 -1.98 -1.45 15.53
CA TRP A 84 -3.29 -1.18 14.96
C TRP A 84 -3.18 -1.09 13.44
N GLY A 85 -4.27 -1.36 12.74
CA GLY A 85 -4.29 -1.17 11.29
C GLY A 85 -5.65 -1.44 10.70
N GLU A 86 -5.83 -1.02 9.46
CA GLU A 86 -7.00 -1.33 8.65
C GLU A 86 -6.81 -2.68 7.98
N VAL A 87 -7.78 -3.56 8.14
CA VAL A 87 -7.78 -4.88 7.52
C VAL A 87 -8.06 -4.74 6.03
N PHE A 88 -7.19 -5.29 5.18
CA PHE A 88 -7.38 -5.27 3.74
C PHE A 88 -7.65 -6.64 3.13
N LYS A 89 -7.32 -7.73 3.83
CA LYS A 89 -7.58 -9.10 3.39
C LYS A 89 -7.82 -10.02 4.58
N THR A 90 -8.69 -11.00 4.40
CA THR A 90 -8.92 -12.08 5.39
C THR A 90 -8.98 -13.42 4.70
N GLU A 91 -8.51 -14.47 5.39
CA GLU A 91 -8.60 -15.86 4.98
C GLU A 91 -9.03 -16.70 6.17
N ASP A 92 -9.83 -17.73 5.94
CA ASP A 92 -10.22 -18.64 7.00
C ASP A 92 -10.22 -20.12 6.55
N LYS A 93 -9.94 -20.97 7.49
CA LYS A 93 -9.95 -22.43 7.30
C LYS A 93 -10.49 -23.10 8.55
N THR A 94 -11.16 -24.22 8.36
CA THR A 94 -11.56 -25.11 9.45
C THR A 94 -10.65 -26.34 9.43
N SER A 95 -10.25 -26.81 10.61
CA SER A 95 -9.47 -28.05 10.74
C SER A 95 -10.23 -29.27 10.20
N ARG A 96 -9.53 -30.34 9.89
CA ARG A 96 -10.14 -31.56 9.34
C ARG A 96 -11.16 -32.20 10.29
N ASP A 97 -10.98 -32.05 11.59
CA ASP A 97 -11.90 -32.57 12.63
C ASP A 97 -13.11 -31.64 12.87
N GLY A 98 -13.20 -30.51 12.16
CA GLY A 98 -14.29 -29.55 12.26
C GLY A 98 -14.31 -28.69 13.54
N ASN A 99 -13.41 -28.92 14.49
CA ASN A 99 -13.49 -28.30 15.82
C ASN A 99 -12.68 -27.01 15.98
N THR A 100 -11.69 -26.80 15.09
CA THR A 100 -10.77 -25.67 15.19
C THR A 100 -10.95 -24.73 14.00
N PHE A 101 -11.14 -23.46 14.31
CA PHE A 101 -11.20 -22.37 13.35
C PHE A 101 -9.87 -21.65 13.30
N ILE A 102 -9.31 -21.52 12.11
CA ILE A 102 -8.06 -20.81 11.81
C ILE A 102 -8.41 -19.62 10.95
N PHE A 103 -8.10 -18.42 11.45
CA PHE A 103 -8.40 -17.17 10.78
C PHE A 103 -7.12 -16.34 10.62
N THR A 104 -6.91 -15.85 9.42
CA THR A 104 -5.77 -14.97 9.10
C THR A 104 -6.31 -13.65 8.60
N ALA A 105 -5.82 -12.56 9.17
CA ALA A 105 -6.10 -11.21 8.71
C ALA A 105 -4.80 -10.50 8.34
N TYR A 106 -4.83 -9.77 7.24
CA TYR A 106 -3.76 -8.91 6.78
C TYR A 106 -4.21 -7.47 7.02
N PHE A 107 -3.42 -6.70 7.75
CA PHE A 107 -3.79 -5.35 8.16
C PHE A 107 -2.60 -4.40 8.09
N SER A 108 -2.86 -3.12 7.88
CA SER A 108 -1.85 -2.09 7.66
C SER A 108 -2.20 -0.80 8.40
N ASP A 109 -1.19 -0.17 8.99
CA ASP A 109 -1.27 1.19 9.55
C ASP A 109 -0.82 2.27 8.55
N LYS A 110 -0.58 1.87 7.29
CA LYS A 110 -0.03 2.66 6.17
C LYS A 110 1.47 2.97 6.26
N THR A 111 2.17 2.50 7.28
CA THR A 111 3.63 2.51 7.33
C THR A 111 4.21 1.17 6.86
N SER A 112 3.53 0.07 7.19
CA SER A 112 3.82 -1.29 6.74
C SER A 112 2.55 -2.14 6.89
N SER A 113 2.68 -3.47 6.79
CA SER A 113 1.58 -4.42 6.97
C SER A 113 2.03 -5.65 7.72
N GLU A 114 1.11 -6.22 8.52
CA GLU A 114 1.37 -7.38 9.35
C GLU A 114 0.28 -8.45 9.20
N ILE A 115 0.61 -9.66 9.64
CA ILE A 115 -0.26 -10.82 9.58
C ILE A 115 -0.72 -11.17 11.00
N LEU A 116 -2.03 -11.16 11.20
CA LEU A 116 -2.67 -11.66 12.41
C LEU A 116 -3.17 -13.09 12.18
N LYS A 117 -2.79 -14.04 13.04
CA LYS A 117 -3.28 -15.41 12.96
C LYS A 117 -3.98 -15.81 14.25
N ILE A 118 -5.26 -16.16 14.15
CA ILE A 118 -6.11 -16.59 15.25
C ILE A 118 -6.39 -18.08 15.08
N ILE A 119 -6.15 -18.88 16.11
CA ILE A 119 -6.53 -20.29 16.17
C ILE A 119 -7.42 -20.45 17.40
N THR A 120 -8.67 -20.85 17.18
CA THR A 120 -9.69 -20.92 18.23
C THR A 120 -10.71 -22.03 17.95
N ALA A 121 -11.64 -22.25 18.86
CA ALA A 121 -12.75 -23.18 18.63
C ALA A 121 -13.70 -22.66 17.55
N ILE A 122 -14.37 -23.57 16.84
CA ILE A 122 -15.24 -23.23 15.71
C ILE A 122 -16.42 -22.34 16.12
N GLU A 123 -16.90 -22.45 17.36
CA GLU A 123 -17.99 -21.64 17.92
C GLU A 123 -17.69 -20.14 17.93
N ASN A 124 -16.41 -19.77 17.87
CA ASN A 124 -15.96 -18.39 17.87
C ASN A 124 -15.87 -17.78 16.46
N ALA A 125 -16.10 -18.57 15.42
CA ALA A 125 -15.92 -18.14 14.04
C ALA A 125 -16.77 -16.92 13.67
N ASP A 126 -18.03 -16.90 14.05
CA ASP A 126 -18.96 -15.82 13.73
C ASP A 126 -18.57 -14.50 14.41
N VAL A 127 -18.13 -14.55 15.66
CA VAL A 127 -17.66 -13.37 16.39
C VAL A 127 -16.43 -12.79 15.71
N ILE A 128 -15.47 -13.62 15.32
CA ILE A 128 -14.25 -13.18 14.64
C ILE A 128 -14.59 -12.59 13.27
N LYS A 129 -15.33 -13.31 12.43
CA LYS A 129 -15.72 -12.87 11.07
C LYS A 129 -16.57 -11.58 11.08
N SER A 130 -17.39 -11.37 12.10
CA SER A 130 -18.22 -10.16 12.20
C SER A 130 -17.39 -8.93 12.58
N ASN A 131 -16.34 -9.10 13.38
CA ASN A 131 -15.52 -8.01 13.89
C ASN A 131 -14.28 -7.71 13.08
N ILE A 132 -13.70 -8.70 12.36
CA ILE A 132 -12.52 -8.53 11.51
C ILE A 132 -12.96 -8.69 10.04
N LYS A 133 -13.05 -7.57 9.32
CA LYS A 133 -13.45 -7.54 7.90
C LYS A 133 -12.58 -6.52 7.15
N PRO A 134 -12.35 -6.70 5.85
CA PRO A 134 -11.75 -5.66 5.03
C PRO A 134 -12.47 -4.32 5.18
N GLY A 135 -11.69 -3.24 5.29
CA GLY A 135 -12.17 -1.87 5.53
C GLY A 135 -12.46 -1.54 7.01
N LYS A 136 -12.33 -2.49 7.94
CA LYS A 136 -12.41 -2.20 9.38
C LYS A 136 -11.02 -2.10 10.00
N ALA A 137 -10.87 -1.18 10.95
CA ALA A 137 -9.65 -1.07 11.73
C ALA A 137 -9.73 -1.91 13.02
N ILE A 138 -8.62 -2.56 13.35
CA ILE A 138 -8.44 -3.34 14.56
C ILE A 138 -7.21 -2.85 15.31
N ILE A 139 -7.21 -3.06 16.62
CA ILE A 139 -6.04 -2.96 17.48
C ILE A 139 -5.81 -4.32 18.14
N VAL A 140 -4.56 -4.76 18.08
CA VAL A 140 -4.15 -6.11 18.48
C VAL A 140 -2.99 -6.00 19.44
N THR A 141 -3.09 -6.65 20.59
CA THR A 141 -1.95 -6.96 21.45
C THR A 141 -1.63 -8.44 21.30
N GLY A 142 -0.39 -8.78 21.03
CA GLY A 142 0.02 -10.16 20.81
C GLY A 142 1.53 -10.32 20.72
N LYS A 143 1.94 -11.51 20.37
CA LYS A 143 3.33 -11.90 20.24
C LYS A 143 3.63 -12.35 18.82
N PHE A 144 4.79 -11.98 18.28
CA PHE A 144 5.27 -12.50 17.01
C PHE A 144 5.74 -13.94 17.17
N GLU A 145 5.20 -14.83 16.35
CA GLU A 145 5.58 -16.25 16.28
C GLU A 145 5.86 -16.63 14.82
N PHE A 146 6.87 -17.48 14.62
CA PHE A 146 7.18 -18.02 13.31
C PHE A 146 6.20 -19.15 12.95
N ASP A 147 5.48 -18.98 11.86
CA ASP A 147 4.59 -19.99 11.30
C ASP A 147 5.35 -20.91 10.35
N THR A 148 5.59 -22.13 10.78
CA THR A 148 6.34 -23.14 10.01
C THR A 148 5.61 -23.58 8.72
N PHE A 149 4.28 -23.43 8.64
CA PHE A 149 3.49 -23.76 7.45
C PHE A 149 3.48 -22.62 6.44
N ALA A 150 3.28 -21.39 6.91
CA ALA A 150 3.29 -20.19 6.06
C ALA A 150 4.70 -19.66 5.80
N LYS A 151 5.71 -20.15 6.56
CA LYS A 151 7.12 -19.71 6.52
C LYS A 151 7.31 -18.20 6.69
N CYS A 152 6.50 -17.60 7.55
CA CYS A 152 6.55 -16.18 7.86
C CYS A 152 6.24 -15.93 9.34
N LEU A 153 6.64 -14.75 9.82
CA LEU A 153 6.22 -14.27 11.13
C LEU A 153 4.74 -13.86 11.07
N ASN A 154 4.00 -14.12 12.14
CA ASN A 154 2.65 -13.63 12.33
C ASN A 154 2.40 -13.30 13.81
N ILE A 155 1.39 -12.48 14.05
CA ILE A 155 0.99 -12.10 15.41
C ILE A 155 0.00 -13.12 15.93
N ARG A 156 0.34 -13.74 17.07
CA ARG A 156 -0.59 -14.54 17.89
C ARG A 156 -1.22 -13.61 18.91
N PRO A 157 -2.52 -13.36 18.81
CA PRO A 157 -3.14 -12.34 19.63
C PRO A 157 -3.39 -12.80 21.07
N TYR A 158 -3.17 -11.89 21.99
CA TYR A 158 -3.66 -11.95 23.38
C TYR A 158 -4.99 -11.20 23.52
N SER A 159 -5.12 -10.08 22.82
CA SER A 159 -6.35 -9.27 22.81
C SER A 159 -6.54 -8.60 21.46
N ILE A 160 -7.80 -8.47 21.05
CA ILE A 160 -8.19 -7.78 19.81
C ILE A 160 -9.44 -6.95 20.07
N ALA A 161 -9.41 -5.69 19.63
CA ALA A 161 -10.58 -4.83 19.64
C ALA A 161 -10.78 -4.19 18.25
N SER A 162 -12.02 -4.02 17.83
CA SER A 162 -12.37 -3.17 16.71
C SER A 162 -12.29 -1.72 17.15
N VAL A 163 -11.68 -0.86 16.34
CA VAL A 163 -11.51 0.55 16.63
C VAL A 163 -11.97 1.40 15.44
N LYS A 164 -12.48 2.60 15.70
CA LYS A 164 -12.77 3.55 14.62
C LYS A 164 -11.57 4.44 14.38
N THR A 165 -11.22 4.61 13.11
CA THR A 165 -10.18 5.57 12.71
C THR A 165 -10.74 6.98 12.67
N ARG A 166 -9.98 7.93 13.18
CA ARG A 166 -10.29 9.35 13.05
C ARG A 166 -9.96 9.81 11.64
N LYS A 167 -10.96 10.28 10.93
CA LYS A 167 -10.73 10.93 9.64
C LYS A 167 -10.07 12.29 9.87
N ARG A 168 -9.07 12.61 9.06
CA ARG A 168 -8.50 13.95 9.03
C ARG A 168 -9.61 14.96 8.76
N LYS A 169 -9.58 16.10 9.47
CA LYS A 169 -10.47 17.22 9.26
C LYS A 169 -9.63 18.43 8.87
N ASP A 170 -10.07 19.17 7.90
CA ASP A 170 -9.55 20.48 7.66
C ASP A 170 -10.07 21.44 8.75
N LYS A 171 -9.16 22.03 9.53
CA LYS A 171 -9.47 22.94 10.63
C LYS A 171 -9.33 24.42 10.25
N SER A 172 -8.96 24.70 8.99
CA SER A 172 -8.86 26.08 8.51
C SER A 172 -10.24 26.75 8.55
N GLU A 173 -10.30 27.98 9.03
CA GLU A 173 -11.53 28.80 9.01
C GLU A 173 -11.85 29.19 7.56
N ASP A 174 -10.85 29.64 6.83
CA ASP A 174 -10.97 29.97 5.41
C ASP A 174 -10.64 28.76 4.54
N LYS A 175 -11.64 28.29 3.82
CA LYS A 175 -11.49 27.13 2.91
C LYS A 175 -11.01 27.57 1.54
N ARG A 176 -9.81 27.19 1.20
CA ARG A 176 -9.29 27.36 -0.16
C ARG A 176 -10.02 26.42 -1.12
N VAL A 177 -10.40 26.92 -2.29
CA VAL A 177 -10.86 26.10 -3.40
C VAL A 177 -9.65 25.53 -4.13
N GLU A 178 -9.55 24.21 -4.23
CA GLU A 178 -8.54 23.57 -5.06
C GLU A 178 -8.89 23.74 -6.53
N LEU A 179 -7.95 24.29 -7.30
CA LEU A 179 -8.16 24.62 -8.72
C LEU A 179 -7.33 23.76 -9.67
N HIS A 180 -6.42 22.94 -9.15
CA HIS A 180 -5.57 22.04 -9.92
C HIS A 180 -5.55 20.66 -9.26
N LEU A 181 -6.38 19.76 -9.77
CA LEU A 181 -6.58 18.44 -9.16
C LEU A 181 -6.75 17.38 -10.22
N HIS A 182 -6.02 16.29 -10.04
CA HIS A 182 -6.04 15.11 -10.90
C HIS A 182 -6.79 13.95 -10.24
N THR A 183 -7.52 13.20 -11.04
CA THR A 183 -8.21 11.98 -10.65
C THR A 183 -7.50 10.75 -11.24
N THR A 184 -8.05 9.56 -10.99
CA THR A 184 -7.59 8.33 -11.67
C THR A 184 -7.67 8.39 -13.20
N MET A 185 -8.27 9.43 -13.78
CA MET A 185 -8.29 9.64 -15.23
C MET A 185 -7.00 10.30 -15.75
N SER A 186 -6.18 10.87 -14.87
CA SER A 186 -4.78 11.23 -15.14
C SER A 186 -3.91 10.00 -14.89
N ASP A 187 -3.81 9.15 -15.90
CA ASP A 187 -3.13 7.86 -15.83
C ASP A 187 -1.66 8.03 -15.39
N MET A 188 -1.18 7.12 -14.51
CA MET A 188 0.14 7.13 -13.90
C MET A 188 0.46 8.35 -13.00
N ASP A 189 -0.47 9.28 -12.80
CA ASP A 189 -0.26 10.50 -12.00
C ASP A 189 -1.10 10.52 -10.73
N ALA A 190 -2.38 10.14 -10.80
CA ALA A 190 -3.26 10.13 -9.65
C ALA A 190 -4.00 8.81 -9.44
N ILE A 191 -4.29 8.50 -8.17
CA ILE A 191 -4.87 7.22 -7.75
C ILE A 191 -6.24 7.35 -7.09
N THR A 192 -6.77 8.57 -6.93
CA THR A 192 -8.03 8.80 -6.23
C THR A 192 -9.17 9.06 -7.22
N PRO A 193 -10.29 8.29 -7.15
CA PRO A 193 -11.46 8.55 -8.00
C PRO A 193 -12.09 9.91 -7.74
N ALA A 194 -12.68 10.51 -8.78
CA ALA A 194 -13.31 11.84 -8.71
C ALA A 194 -14.39 11.93 -7.62
N GLY A 195 -15.23 10.91 -7.49
CA GLY A 195 -16.29 10.88 -6.49
C GLY A 195 -15.79 10.90 -5.05
N GLU A 196 -14.64 10.30 -4.77
CA GLU A 196 -14.03 10.33 -3.44
C GLU A 196 -13.43 11.69 -3.13
N LEU A 197 -12.77 12.32 -4.10
CA LEU A 197 -12.23 13.68 -3.98
C LEU A 197 -13.33 14.69 -3.67
N VAL A 198 -14.44 14.63 -4.40
CA VAL A 198 -15.63 15.49 -4.19
C VAL A 198 -16.21 15.29 -2.79
N LYS A 199 -16.43 14.05 -2.36
CA LYS A 199 -16.94 13.74 -1.02
C LYS A 199 -16.02 14.24 0.08
N GLN A 200 -14.70 14.08 -0.11
CA GLN A 200 -13.73 14.51 0.88
C GLN A 200 -13.66 16.03 1.00
N ALA A 201 -13.66 16.76 -0.13
CA ALA A 201 -13.68 18.21 -0.14
C ALA A 201 -14.98 18.75 0.54
N PHE A 202 -16.12 18.16 0.21
CA PHE A 202 -17.39 18.52 0.85
C PHE A 202 -17.37 18.23 2.37
N ALA A 203 -16.87 17.06 2.79
CA ALA A 203 -16.76 16.69 4.21
C ALA A 203 -15.81 17.61 5.01
N TRP A 204 -14.85 18.23 4.35
CA TRP A 204 -13.96 19.23 4.93
C TRP A 204 -14.54 20.64 4.96
N GLY A 205 -15.73 20.85 4.37
CA GLY A 205 -16.43 22.13 4.35
C GLY A 205 -15.98 23.05 3.23
N HIS A 206 -15.29 22.54 2.20
CA HIS A 206 -15.02 23.30 0.99
C HIS A 206 -16.33 23.57 0.24
N LYS A 207 -16.40 24.69 -0.47
CA LYS A 207 -17.59 25.07 -1.27
C LYS A 207 -17.51 24.57 -2.70
N ALA A 208 -16.31 24.33 -3.18
CA ALA A 208 -16.04 23.90 -4.55
C ALA A 208 -14.72 23.15 -4.66
N ILE A 209 -14.55 22.43 -5.77
CA ILE A 209 -13.30 21.82 -6.20
C ILE A 209 -13.23 21.84 -7.72
N ALA A 210 -12.08 22.08 -8.31
CA ALA A 210 -11.86 21.86 -9.73
C ALA A 210 -11.41 20.42 -9.98
N ILE A 211 -11.70 19.90 -11.17
CA ILE A 211 -11.10 18.69 -11.71
C ILE A 211 -10.43 19.07 -13.02
N THR A 212 -9.13 18.81 -13.10
CA THR A 212 -8.25 19.26 -14.18
C THR A 212 -7.33 18.13 -14.63
N ASP A 213 -7.93 17.02 -15.05
CA ASP A 213 -7.15 15.86 -15.52
C ASP A 213 -6.34 16.19 -16.78
N HIS A 214 -5.23 15.48 -16.99
CA HIS A 214 -4.34 15.61 -18.12
C HIS A 214 -5.06 15.26 -19.45
N GLY A 215 -5.28 16.24 -20.29
CA GLY A 215 -5.72 16.07 -21.67
C GLY A 215 -7.09 15.41 -21.86
N ASN A 216 -7.88 15.21 -20.79
CA ASN A 216 -9.17 14.55 -20.86
C ASN A 216 -10.20 15.11 -19.87
N VAL A 217 -11.46 14.69 -20.03
CA VAL A 217 -12.60 15.12 -19.23
C VAL A 217 -13.44 13.94 -18.71
N GLN A 218 -12.86 12.76 -18.66
CA GLN A 218 -13.57 11.51 -18.35
C GLN A 218 -14.11 11.44 -16.92
N ALA A 219 -13.52 12.18 -15.99
CA ALA A 219 -13.94 12.24 -14.59
C ALA A 219 -15.24 13.06 -14.37
N PHE A 220 -15.66 13.88 -15.34
CA PHE A 220 -16.78 14.81 -15.15
C PHE A 220 -18.13 14.13 -14.83
N PRO A 221 -18.54 13.04 -15.48
CA PRO A 221 -19.80 12.37 -15.14
C PRO A 221 -19.82 11.84 -13.70
N GLU A 222 -18.72 11.27 -13.23
CA GLU A 222 -18.61 10.75 -11.84
C GLU A 222 -18.70 11.90 -10.84
N ALA A 223 -17.97 12.99 -11.07
CA ALA A 223 -18.00 14.17 -10.24
C ALA A 223 -19.40 14.80 -10.17
N MET A 224 -20.04 14.97 -11.32
CA MET A 224 -21.40 15.50 -11.41
C MET A 224 -22.40 14.63 -10.64
N ASN A 225 -22.41 13.33 -10.88
CA ASN A 225 -23.29 12.40 -10.17
C ASN A 225 -23.08 12.42 -8.65
N THR A 226 -21.85 12.65 -8.21
CA THR A 226 -21.53 12.75 -6.78
C THR A 226 -22.09 14.05 -6.18
N VAL A 227 -21.93 15.17 -6.88
CA VAL A 227 -22.52 16.46 -6.44
C VAL A 227 -24.03 16.42 -6.44
N GLU A 228 -24.66 15.76 -7.41
CA GLU A 228 -26.13 15.60 -7.41
C GLU A 228 -26.62 14.81 -6.18
N LYS A 229 -25.88 13.79 -5.75
CA LYS A 229 -26.19 13.06 -4.51
C LYS A 229 -26.07 13.97 -3.29
N ILE A 230 -24.99 14.76 -3.20
CA ILE A 230 -24.80 15.74 -2.11
C ILE A 230 -25.97 16.73 -2.07
N ARG A 231 -26.42 17.23 -3.23
CA ARG A 231 -27.56 18.17 -3.31
C ARG A 231 -28.88 17.54 -2.93
N LYS A 232 -29.12 16.29 -3.31
CA LYS A 232 -30.32 15.53 -2.91
C LYS A 232 -30.38 15.34 -1.38
N ASP A 233 -29.21 15.23 -0.74
CA ASP A 233 -29.08 15.12 0.71
C ASP A 233 -29.08 16.50 1.41
N GLY A 234 -29.40 17.59 0.68
CA GLY A 234 -29.51 18.95 1.22
C GLY A 234 -28.20 19.72 1.33
N GLY A 235 -27.11 19.21 0.78
CA GLY A 235 -25.81 19.90 0.76
C GLY A 235 -25.66 20.80 -0.46
N GLU A 236 -24.81 21.85 -0.32
CA GLU A 236 -24.39 22.70 -1.43
C GLU A 236 -22.92 22.44 -1.75
N PHE A 237 -22.64 22.09 -2.99
CA PHE A 237 -21.28 21.93 -3.48
C PHE A 237 -21.19 22.21 -4.99
N LYS A 238 -20.06 22.78 -5.43
CA LYS A 238 -19.82 23.14 -6.83
C LYS A 238 -18.61 22.39 -7.39
N ILE A 239 -18.77 21.82 -8.60
CA ILE A 239 -17.63 21.36 -9.40
C ILE A 239 -17.26 22.47 -10.39
N ILE A 240 -15.97 22.71 -10.52
CA ILE A 240 -15.35 23.50 -11.56
C ILE A 240 -14.73 22.52 -12.53
N TYR A 241 -15.27 22.49 -13.75
CA TYR A 241 -14.80 21.61 -14.81
C TYR A 241 -13.66 22.28 -15.54
N GLY A 242 -12.52 21.64 -15.60
CA GLY A 242 -11.32 22.10 -16.26
C GLY A 242 -10.55 20.92 -16.88
N MET A 243 -9.50 21.22 -17.55
CA MET A 243 -8.59 20.25 -18.14
C MET A 243 -7.18 20.83 -18.17
N GLU A 244 -6.18 20.06 -17.83
CA GLU A 244 -4.80 20.44 -18.07
C GLU A 244 -4.48 20.17 -19.54
N ALA A 245 -4.45 21.25 -20.34
CA ALA A 245 -4.28 21.16 -21.77
C ALA A 245 -2.80 21.10 -22.15
N TYR A 246 -2.48 20.28 -23.13
CA TYR A 246 -1.17 20.29 -23.77
C TYR A 246 -1.12 21.39 -24.83
N PHE A 247 -0.29 22.38 -24.61
CA PHE A 247 -0.04 23.44 -25.57
C PHE A 247 1.18 23.08 -26.45
N VAL A 248 0.98 23.00 -27.75
CA VAL A 248 2.04 22.74 -28.71
C VAL A 248 2.17 23.95 -29.61
N ASN A 249 3.39 24.42 -29.83
CA ASN A 249 3.69 25.46 -30.81
C ASN A 249 3.84 24.83 -32.18
N ASP A 250 2.80 24.90 -32.99
CA ASP A 250 2.79 24.36 -34.37
C ASP A 250 3.77 25.09 -35.31
N SER A 251 4.32 26.24 -34.87
CA SER A 251 5.34 26.96 -35.63
C SER A 251 6.72 26.33 -35.55
N ASP A 252 6.96 25.50 -34.54
CA ASP A 252 8.22 24.80 -34.38
C ASP A 252 8.22 23.52 -35.21
N ALA A 253 9.18 23.39 -36.11
CA ALA A 253 9.32 22.18 -36.92
C ALA A 253 9.65 20.98 -36.02
N LEU A 254 8.82 19.93 -36.04
CA LEU A 254 9.05 18.67 -35.33
C LEU A 254 10.33 17.97 -35.81
N VAL A 255 10.72 18.24 -37.06
CA VAL A 255 11.92 17.71 -37.69
C VAL A 255 12.72 18.85 -38.27
N SER A 256 13.97 19.00 -37.84
CA SER A 256 14.92 19.96 -38.39
C SER A 256 16.06 19.23 -39.09
N GLY A 257 16.62 19.84 -40.15
CA GLY A 257 17.74 19.26 -40.90
C GLY A 257 17.35 18.03 -41.71
N CYS A 258 16.08 17.89 -42.05
CA CYS A 258 15.58 16.78 -42.84
C CYS A 258 16.16 16.92 -44.27
N ASN A 259 17.02 15.99 -44.63
CA ASN A 259 17.41 15.75 -45.99
C ASN A 259 16.55 14.62 -46.55
N GLU A 260 16.52 14.45 -47.85
CA GLU A 260 15.79 13.37 -48.53
C GLU A 260 16.39 11.98 -48.21
N CYS A 261 16.49 11.63 -46.93
CA CYS A 261 16.95 10.33 -46.48
C CYS A 261 15.84 9.31 -46.67
N PRO A 262 16.03 8.27 -47.49
CA PRO A 262 15.01 7.24 -47.62
C PRO A 262 14.89 6.46 -46.34
N ILE A 263 13.63 6.14 -45.93
CA ILE A 263 13.32 5.41 -44.71
C ILE A 263 13.97 4.02 -44.63
N ASN A 264 14.33 3.46 -45.76
CA ASN A 264 15.05 2.19 -45.90
C ASN A 264 16.58 2.33 -45.87
N GLY A 265 17.12 3.54 -45.68
CA GLY A 265 18.55 3.79 -45.48
C GLY A 265 19.04 3.32 -44.09
N ASP A 266 20.23 3.80 -43.75
CA ASP A 266 20.78 3.59 -42.41
C ASP A 266 20.05 4.47 -41.38
N VAL A 267 19.43 3.84 -40.41
CA VAL A 267 18.74 4.52 -39.30
C VAL A 267 19.32 4.02 -37.99
N ILE A 268 19.60 4.93 -37.06
CA ILE A 268 20.00 4.58 -35.69
C ILE A 268 18.80 4.92 -34.77
N VAL A 269 18.32 3.91 -34.06
CA VAL A 269 17.36 4.04 -32.99
C VAL A 269 18.10 3.88 -31.70
N PHE A 270 18.00 4.87 -30.80
CA PHE A 270 18.71 4.84 -29.52
C PHE A 270 17.81 5.26 -28.37
N ASP A 271 18.17 4.80 -27.21
CA ASP A 271 17.57 5.16 -25.93
C ASP A 271 18.67 5.42 -24.90
N ILE A 272 18.36 6.22 -23.87
CA ILE A 272 19.30 6.56 -22.82
C ILE A 272 18.66 6.41 -21.45
N GLU A 273 19.40 5.86 -20.50
CA GLU A 273 19.07 5.92 -19.08
C GLU A 273 19.82 7.07 -18.43
N THR A 274 19.18 7.74 -17.46
CA THR A 274 19.72 8.93 -16.82
C THR A 274 19.51 8.89 -15.30
N THR A 275 20.18 9.79 -14.58
CA THR A 275 19.99 9.97 -13.12
C THR A 275 18.68 10.67 -12.74
N GLY A 276 17.90 11.14 -13.72
CA GLY A 276 16.63 11.85 -13.57
C GLY A 276 16.21 12.53 -14.86
N LEU A 277 15.14 13.33 -14.81
CA LEU A 277 14.49 13.89 -16.00
C LEU A 277 14.98 15.30 -16.40
N SER A 278 15.86 15.92 -15.61
CA SER A 278 16.34 17.26 -15.91
C SER A 278 17.47 17.22 -16.94
N ARG A 279 17.21 17.83 -18.09
CA ARG A 279 18.16 17.97 -19.20
C ARG A 279 19.47 18.68 -18.80
N ASP A 280 19.40 19.61 -17.85
CA ASP A 280 20.53 20.45 -17.42
C ASP A 280 21.26 19.90 -16.19
N LEU A 281 20.54 19.18 -15.33
CA LEU A 281 21.05 18.74 -14.03
C LEU A 281 21.41 17.25 -14.01
N ASP A 282 20.73 16.42 -14.79
CA ASP A 282 20.92 14.98 -14.78
C ASP A 282 21.99 14.50 -15.75
N ARG A 283 22.44 13.28 -15.57
CA ARG A 283 23.55 12.68 -16.31
C ARG A 283 23.13 11.34 -16.91
N ILE A 284 23.64 11.03 -18.07
CA ILE A 284 23.44 9.73 -18.74
C ILE A 284 24.15 8.65 -17.93
N THR A 285 23.48 7.51 -17.73
CA THR A 285 23.99 6.32 -17.06
C THR A 285 24.15 5.13 -18.00
N GLU A 286 23.35 5.07 -19.08
CA GLU A 286 23.43 4.03 -20.09
C GLU A 286 23.00 4.58 -21.45
N ILE A 287 23.56 4.04 -22.51
CA ILE A 287 23.16 4.30 -23.90
C ILE A 287 22.95 2.94 -24.57
N GLY A 288 21.76 2.69 -25.07
CA GLY A 288 21.41 1.56 -25.91
C GLY A 288 21.07 2.05 -27.33
N ALA A 289 21.56 1.38 -28.34
CA ALA A 289 21.27 1.73 -29.74
C ALA A 289 21.21 0.50 -30.65
N VAL A 290 20.39 0.60 -31.68
CA VAL A 290 20.39 -0.37 -32.79
C VAL A 290 20.55 0.37 -34.12
N LYS A 291 21.33 -0.19 -35.02
CA LYS A 291 21.42 0.27 -36.41
C LYS A 291 20.49 -0.58 -37.25
N LEU A 292 19.62 0.09 -37.99
CA LEU A 292 18.74 -0.51 -38.98
C LEU A 292 19.28 -0.19 -40.40
N ASN A 293 19.14 -1.15 -41.30
CA ASN A 293 19.26 -0.95 -42.74
C ASN A 293 18.12 -1.74 -43.40
N ASN A 294 17.38 -1.13 -44.32
CA ASN A 294 16.14 -1.71 -44.87
C ASN A 294 15.15 -2.22 -43.77
N MET A 295 15.06 -1.51 -42.66
CA MET A 295 14.21 -1.88 -41.49
C MET A 295 14.66 -3.17 -40.78
N GLU A 296 15.79 -3.74 -41.10
CA GLU A 296 16.38 -4.87 -40.39
C GLU A 296 17.52 -4.41 -39.48
N VAL A 297 17.61 -5.02 -38.29
CA VAL A 297 18.67 -4.71 -37.33
C VAL A 297 19.99 -5.30 -37.85
N VAL A 298 20.92 -4.43 -38.22
CA VAL A 298 22.24 -4.83 -38.73
C VAL A 298 23.36 -4.69 -37.69
N ASP A 299 23.16 -3.89 -36.65
CA ASP A 299 24.14 -3.71 -35.57
C ASP A 299 23.47 -3.30 -34.24
N ARG A 300 24.20 -3.52 -33.15
CA ARG A 300 23.74 -3.19 -31.78
C ARG A 300 24.87 -2.57 -30.98
N PHE A 301 24.53 -1.57 -30.21
CA PHE A 301 25.44 -0.89 -29.29
C PHE A 301 24.82 -0.78 -27.93
N GLN A 302 25.57 -1.02 -26.86
CA GLN A 302 25.19 -0.77 -25.51
C GLN A 302 26.43 -0.43 -24.70
N THR A 303 26.32 0.61 -23.86
CA THR A 303 27.39 0.96 -22.93
C THR A 303 26.85 1.64 -21.70
N PHE A 304 27.46 1.35 -20.54
CA PHE A 304 27.23 2.13 -19.33
C PHE A 304 28.12 3.36 -19.34
N VAL A 305 27.60 4.45 -18.82
CA VAL A 305 28.28 5.73 -18.66
C VAL A 305 28.37 6.04 -17.18
N ASN A 306 29.58 6.36 -16.70
CA ASN A 306 29.74 6.81 -15.32
C ASN A 306 29.19 8.24 -15.19
N PRO A 307 28.11 8.47 -14.42
CA PRO A 307 27.53 9.80 -14.29
C PRO A 307 28.36 10.74 -13.39
N GLU A 308 29.48 10.24 -12.80
CA GLU A 308 30.35 10.96 -11.84
C GLU A 308 29.60 11.54 -10.63
N ARG A 309 28.47 10.91 -10.28
CA ARG A 309 27.61 11.26 -9.14
C ARG A 309 26.83 10.02 -8.68
N PRO A 310 26.32 10.00 -7.43
CA PRO A 310 25.44 8.91 -6.98
C PRO A 310 24.19 8.78 -7.86
N ILE A 311 23.84 7.55 -8.22
CA ILE A 311 22.58 7.24 -8.90
C ILE A 311 21.51 7.15 -7.84
N PRO A 312 20.36 7.88 -7.94
CA PRO A 312 19.24 7.76 -7.03
C PRO A 312 18.69 6.32 -7.02
N ALA A 313 18.20 5.87 -5.85
CA ALA A 313 17.61 4.55 -5.69
C ALA A 313 16.18 4.49 -6.25
#